data_a7b064db635e748d48363191e2b7f1ee
#
_entry.id   a7b064db635e748d48363191e2b7f1ee
#
_cell.length_a   1.000
_cell.length_b   1.000
_cell.length_c   1.000
_cell.angle_alpha   90.00
_cell.angle_beta   90.00
_cell.angle_gamma   90.00
#
_symmetry.space_group_name_H-M   'P 1'
#
loop_
_entity.id
_entity.type
_entity.pdbx_description
1 polymer ?
#
loop_
_entity_poly.entity_id
_entity_poly.type
_entity_poly.pdbx_seq_one_letter_code
_entity_poly.pdbx_strand_id
1 'polypeptide(L)'
;RYDSIRDSVFRAHPWNCLIRRQDLAQSSTNPTFGYAHQYPLPTDPYCLRVLEFSNGSMSYPQDNMKNNSGGPAFVIEGRNIVTDEGTAKIKYVARITDPNEYDSGLIEALSMRLAAEMAYAITGSTSMVQITTSAYDQSLKEARFVDSTEGATRRIEASDFIEARY
;
A
#
# COMPACT_ATOMS: atom_id res chain seq x y z
N ARG A 1 -11.78 -6.19 17.11
CA ARG A 1 -11.82 -5.17 16.04
C ARG A 1 -10.49 -4.43 15.82
N TYR A 2 -9.58 -4.40 16.81
CA TYR A 2 -8.32 -3.67 16.68
C TYR A 2 -7.54 -4.02 15.39
N ASP A 3 -7.33 -5.30 15.10
CA ASP A 3 -6.55 -5.73 13.94
C ASP A 3 -7.13 -5.23 12.61
N SER A 4 -8.45 -5.28 12.45
CA SER A 4 -9.10 -4.81 11.22
C SER A 4 -9.01 -3.29 11.06
N ILE A 5 -9.10 -2.54 12.17
CA ILE A 5 -8.97 -1.08 12.19
C ILE A 5 -7.53 -0.68 11.86
N ARG A 6 -6.55 -1.30 12.52
CA ARG A 6 -5.13 -1.11 12.24
C ARG A 6 -4.82 -1.35 10.76
N ASP A 7 -5.20 -2.51 10.23
CA ASP A 7 -4.94 -2.87 8.84
C ASP A 7 -5.63 -1.90 7.85
N SER A 8 -6.81 -1.37 8.20
CA SER A 8 -7.50 -0.34 7.41
C SER A 8 -6.70 0.97 7.36
N VAL A 9 -6.18 1.44 8.51
CA VAL A 9 -5.35 2.65 8.58
C VAL A 9 -4.03 2.45 7.84
N PHE A 10 -3.40 1.26 7.96
CA PHE A 10 -2.17 0.94 7.25
C PHE A 10 -2.36 0.94 5.73
N ARG A 11 -3.50 0.47 5.23
CA ARG A 11 -3.80 0.47 3.79
C ARG A 11 -4.18 1.84 3.25
N ALA A 12 -4.61 2.76 4.12
CA ALA A 12 -5.10 4.08 3.71
C ALA A 12 -4.01 4.98 3.11
N HIS A 13 -2.74 4.75 3.48
CA HIS A 13 -1.58 5.49 3.00
C HIS A 13 -0.35 4.57 2.93
N PRO A 14 0.58 4.78 1.99
CA PRO A 14 1.86 4.05 1.96
C PRO A 14 2.85 4.64 2.98
N TRP A 15 2.57 4.46 4.27
CA TRP A 15 3.41 4.95 5.38
C TRP A 15 4.86 4.50 5.24
N ASN A 16 5.81 5.41 5.32
CA ASN A 16 7.23 5.12 5.15
C ASN A 16 7.72 4.03 6.11
N CYS A 17 7.27 4.05 7.36
CA CYS A 17 7.62 3.06 8.38
C CYS A 17 7.10 1.64 8.07
N LEU A 18 6.02 1.50 7.28
CA LEU A 18 5.42 0.21 6.93
C LEU A 18 5.88 -0.34 5.58
N ILE A 19 6.69 0.41 4.83
CA ILE A 19 7.15 -0.02 3.51
C ILE A 19 8.24 -1.07 3.65
N ARG A 20 8.08 -2.18 2.92
CA ARG A 20 9.09 -3.24 2.79
C ARG A 20 9.28 -3.61 1.31
N ARG A 21 10.42 -4.21 1.02
CA ARG A 21 10.76 -4.75 -0.31
C ARG A 21 11.13 -6.21 -0.16
N GLN A 22 10.69 -7.02 -1.11
CA GLN A 22 10.96 -8.45 -1.10
C GLN A 22 11.01 -9.02 -2.50
N ASP A 23 11.94 -9.97 -2.70
CA ASP A 23 11.95 -10.85 -3.86
C ASP A 23 10.98 -11.99 -3.61
N LEU A 24 10.14 -12.28 -4.58
CA LEU A 24 9.14 -13.34 -4.46
C LEU A 24 9.65 -14.64 -5.10
N ALA A 25 9.41 -15.74 -4.42
CA ALA A 25 9.65 -17.06 -5.00
C ALA A 25 8.46 -17.45 -5.90
N GLN A 26 8.76 -17.98 -7.08
CA GLN A 26 7.74 -18.49 -7.98
C GLN A 26 7.00 -19.68 -7.35
N SER A 27 5.69 -19.73 -7.54
CA SER A 27 4.89 -20.90 -7.17
C SER A 27 5.25 -22.11 -8.03
N SER A 28 5.15 -23.30 -7.46
CA SER A 28 5.25 -24.56 -8.23
C SER A 28 4.06 -24.79 -9.17
N THR A 29 2.95 -24.10 -8.95
CA THR A 29 1.75 -24.12 -9.80
C THR A 29 1.64 -22.83 -10.57
N ASN A 30 1.47 -22.91 -11.89
CA ASN A 30 1.23 -21.74 -12.74
C ASN A 30 -0.29 -21.47 -12.87
N PRO A 31 -0.69 -20.25 -13.24
CA PRO A 31 -2.07 -19.95 -13.60
C PRO A 31 -2.56 -20.88 -14.71
N THR A 32 -3.86 -21.20 -14.72
CA THR A 32 -4.45 -22.10 -15.72
C THR A 32 -4.44 -21.50 -17.12
N PHE A 33 -4.51 -20.18 -17.22
CA PHE A 33 -4.43 -19.40 -18.46
C PHE A 33 -4.09 -17.93 -18.17
N GLY A 34 -3.75 -17.20 -19.20
CA GLY A 34 -3.60 -15.73 -19.17
C GLY A 34 -2.19 -15.24 -18.84
N TYR A 35 -1.52 -15.85 -17.86
CA TYR A 35 -0.16 -15.48 -17.45
C TYR A 35 0.72 -16.72 -17.30
N ALA A 36 2.02 -16.56 -17.50
CA ALA A 36 2.99 -17.65 -17.44
C ALA A 36 3.41 -18.04 -16.01
N HIS A 37 3.42 -17.07 -15.10
CA HIS A 37 3.99 -17.24 -13.76
C HIS A 37 3.08 -16.73 -12.66
N GLN A 38 3.21 -17.33 -11.47
CA GLN A 38 2.48 -16.96 -10.28
C GLN A 38 3.44 -16.87 -9.08
N TYR A 39 3.30 -15.80 -8.31
CA TYR A 39 4.13 -15.49 -7.14
C TYR A 39 3.27 -15.22 -5.92
N PRO A 40 3.34 -16.03 -4.85
CA PRO A 40 2.61 -15.78 -3.62
C PRO A 40 3.08 -14.48 -2.95
N LEU A 41 2.13 -13.69 -2.45
CA LEU A 41 2.43 -12.51 -1.65
C LEU A 41 2.96 -12.91 -0.27
N PRO A 42 3.90 -12.10 0.30
CA PRO A 42 4.47 -12.37 1.61
C PRO A 42 3.43 -12.55 2.71
N THR A 43 3.71 -13.50 3.60
CA THR A 43 2.90 -13.77 4.78
C THR A 43 3.58 -13.30 6.07
N ASP A 44 4.91 -13.11 6.04
CA ASP A 44 5.72 -12.61 7.13
C ASP A 44 6.86 -11.73 6.59
N PRO A 45 6.80 -10.40 6.83
CA PRO A 45 5.63 -9.66 7.26
C PRO A 45 4.50 -9.69 6.22
N TYR A 46 3.26 -9.76 6.69
CA TYR A 46 2.10 -9.93 5.82
C TYR A 46 1.92 -8.73 4.88
N CYS A 47 1.81 -9.00 3.58
CA CYS A 47 1.55 -7.98 2.57
C CYS A 47 0.10 -7.51 2.63
N LEU A 48 -0.11 -6.24 2.97
CA LEU A 48 -1.42 -5.59 2.97
C LEU A 48 -1.77 -4.97 1.61
N ARG A 49 -0.78 -4.38 0.94
CA ARG A 49 -0.96 -3.72 -0.35
C ARG A 49 0.35 -3.67 -1.11
N VAL A 50 0.35 -4.10 -2.35
CA VAL A 50 1.49 -3.93 -3.27
C VAL A 50 1.49 -2.49 -3.79
N LEU A 51 2.64 -1.83 -3.77
CA LEU A 51 2.84 -0.45 -4.25
C LEU A 51 3.56 -0.41 -5.59
N GLU A 52 4.49 -1.34 -5.80
CA GLU A 52 5.36 -1.36 -6.96
C GLU A 52 5.78 -2.80 -7.25
N PHE A 53 5.84 -3.15 -8.51
CA PHE A 53 6.35 -4.42 -9.00
C PHE A 53 7.60 -4.16 -9.84
N SER A 54 8.58 -5.04 -9.77
CA SER A 54 9.78 -4.99 -10.61
C SER A 54 10.18 -6.39 -11.05
N ASN A 55 10.58 -6.52 -12.31
CA ASN A 55 11.18 -7.74 -12.84
C ASN A 55 12.72 -7.77 -12.69
N GLY A 56 13.29 -6.83 -11.93
CA GLY A 56 14.74 -6.67 -11.73
C GLY A 56 15.41 -5.70 -12.71
N SER A 57 14.87 -5.53 -13.91
CA SER A 57 15.38 -4.57 -14.92
C SER A 57 14.48 -3.33 -15.00
N MET A 58 13.18 -3.51 -14.88
CA MET A 58 12.18 -2.43 -14.91
C MET A 58 11.38 -2.43 -13.62
N SER A 59 10.91 -1.25 -13.24
CA SER A 59 10.04 -1.03 -12.09
C SER A 59 8.72 -0.45 -12.56
N TYR A 60 7.63 -1.08 -12.14
CA TYR A 60 6.27 -0.69 -12.50
C TYR A 60 5.55 -0.19 -11.27
N PRO A 61 5.46 1.14 -11.06
CA PRO A 61 4.63 1.71 -10.02
C PRO A 61 3.15 1.42 -10.29
N GLN A 62 2.34 1.37 -9.24
CA GLN A 62 0.93 0.99 -9.32
C GLN A 62 0.12 1.82 -10.33
N ASP A 63 0.53 3.08 -10.59
CA ASP A 63 -0.16 4.00 -11.48
C ASP A 63 0.22 3.83 -12.96
N ASN A 64 1.24 3.04 -13.28
CA ASN A 64 1.77 2.87 -14.63
C ASN A 64 2.09 1.40 -14.94
N MET A 65 1.10 0.54 -14.76
CA MET A 65 1.21 -0.93 -14.83
C MET A 65 1.09 -1.49 -16.24
N LYS A 66 1.70 -0.87 -17.25
CA LYS A 66 1.68 -1.44 -18.59
C LYS A 66 3.01 -2.11 -18.91
N ASN A 67 2.95 -3.34 -19.41
CA ASN A 67 4.08 -4.00 -20.05
C ASN A 67 4.34 -3.38 -21.43
N ASN A 68 5.47 -3.71 -22.07
CA ASN A 68 5.83 -3.25 -23.42
C ASN A 68 4.80 -3.61 -24.50
N SER A 69 3.85 -4.50 -24.21
CA SER A 69 2.75 -4.91 -25.08
C SER A 69 1.44 -4.18 -24.80
N GLY A 70 1.44 -3.17 -23.89
CA GLY A 70 0.27 -2.36 -23.53
C GLY A 70 -0.71 -3.01 -22.56
N GLY A 71 -0.47 -4.25 -22.12
CA GLY A 71 -1.22 -4.93 -21.08
C GLY A 71 -0.68 -4.65 -19.67
N PRO A 72 -1.38 -5.08 -18.60
CA PRO A 72 -0.87 -4.93 -17.25
C PRO A 72 0.38 -5.80 -17.05
N ALA A 73 1.44 -5.22 -16.48
CA ALA A 73 2.68 -5.94 -16.18
C ALA A 73 2.46 -7.07 -15.16
N PHE A 74 1.49 -6.91 -14.29
CA PHE A 74 1.05 -7.91 -13.33
C PHE A 74 -0.39 -7.67 -12.90
N VAL A 75 -1.03 -8.71 -12.38
CA VAL A 75 -2.35 -8.65 -11.74
C VAL A 75 -2.27 -9.33 -10.38
N ILE A 76 -3.07 -8.86 -9.44
CA ILE A 76 -3.20 -9.49 -8.12
C ILE A 76 -4.48 -10.31 -8.11
N GLU A 77 -4.33 -11.61 -7.98
CA GLU A 77 -5.44 -12.56 -7.87
C GLU A 77 -5.39 -13.28 -6.52
N GLY A 78 -6.35 -12.99 -5.66
CA GLY A 78 -6.35 -13.48 -4.28
C GLY A 78 -5.10 -13.02 -3.52
N ARG A 79 -4.21 -13.95 -3.21
CA ARG A 79 -2.93 -13.71 -2.51
C ARG A 79 -1.71 -13.94 -3.42
N ASN A 80 -1.89 -13.85 -4.73
CA ASN A 80 -0.83 -14.09 -5.68
C ASN A 80 -0.70 -12.91 -6.65
N ILE A 81 0.52 -12.66 -7.10
CA ILE A 81 0.82 -11.89 -8.29
C ILE A 81 0.90 -12.86 -9.45
N VAL A 82 0.17 -12.57 -10.52
CA VAL A 82 0.29 -13.28 -11.80
C VAL A 82 0.87 -12.35 -12.84
N THR A 83 1.85 -12.86 -13.59
CA THR A 83 2.64 -12.07 -14.55
C THR A 83 3.31 -12.98 -15.58
N ASP A 84 3.75 -12.43 -16.69
CA ASP A 84 4.58 -13.14 -17.67
C ASP A 84 6.08 -13.00 -17.38
N GLU A 85 6.44 -12.22 -16.37
CA GLU A 85 7.83 -11.97 -15.98
C GLU A 85 8.40 -13.14 -15.17
N GLY A 86 9.62 -13.59 -15.52
CA GLY A 86 10.30 -14.70 -14.87
C GLY A 86 10.85 -14.41 -13.48
N THR A 87 10.84 -13.14 -13.04
CA THR A 87 11.23 -12.70 -11.69
C THR A 87 10.27 -11.67 -11.18
N ALA A 88 9.96 -11.72 -9.88
CA ALA A 88 9.03 -10.80 -9.24
C ALA A 88 9.64 -10.23 -7.96
N LYS A 89 9.83 -8.93 -7.94
CA LYS A 89 10.23 -8.14 -6.77
C LYS A 89 9.15 -7.13 -6.48
N ILE A 90 8.81 -6.95 -5.23
CA ILE A 90 7.76 -6.01 -4.84
C ILE A 90 8.22 -5.01 -3.79
N LYS A 91 7.62 -3.83 -3.87
CA LYS A 91 7.54 -2.85 -2.78
C LYS A 91 6.11 -2.86 -2.27
N TYR A 92 5.91 -3.02 -0.98
CA TYR A 92 4.58 -3.22 -0.43
C TYR A 92 4.43 -2.60 0.96
N VAL A 93 3.18 -2.36 1.35
CA VAL A 93 2.81 -2.03 2.72
C VAL A 93 2.72 -3.33 3.50
N ALA A 94 3.57 -3.45 4.51
CA ALA A 94 3.62 -4.60 5.39
C ALA A 94 2.73 -4.41 6.62
N ARG A 95 2.18 -5.50 7.15
CA ARG A 95 1.58 -5.51 8.46
C ARG A 95 2.70 -5.62 9.50
N ILE A 96 3.06 -4.52 10.12
CA ILE A 96 3.98 -4.47 11.24
C ILE A 96 3.14 -4.49 12.52
N THR A 97 3.50 -5.35 13.45
CA THR A 97 2.76 -5.52 14.71
C THR A 97 3.48 -4.92 15.92
N ASP A 98 4.76 -4.56 15.77
CA ASP A 98 5.52 -3.87 16.80
C ASP A 98 5.23 -2.35 16.74
N PRO A 99 4.58 -1.77 17.77
CA PRO A 99 4.30 -0.34 17.79
C PRO A 99 5.53 0.56 17.84
N ASN A 100 6.69 0.04 18.23
CA ASN A 100 7.93 0.81 18.27
C ASN A 100 8.46 1.17 16.86
N GLU A 101 7.99 0.48 15.85
CA GLU A 101 8.32 0.79 14.45
C GLU A 101 7.36 1.84 13.83
N TYR A 102 6.32 2.26 14.54
CA TYR A 102 5.35 3.20 13.99
C TYR A 102 5.82 4.64 14.11
N ASP A 103 5.60 5.41 13.04
CA ASP A 103 5.73 6.85 13.09
C ASP A 103 4.69 7.50 14.01
N SER A 104 5.02 8.65 14.58
CA SER A 104 4.14 9.40 15.49
C SER A 104 2.81 9.79 14.85
N GLY A 105 2.83 10.22 13.58
CA GLY A 105 1.62 10.55 12.83
C GLY A 105 0.72 9.35 12.59
N LEU A 106 1.31 8.18 12.32
CA LEU A 106 0.57 6.92 12.21
C LEU A 106 -0.09 6.52 13.54
N ILE A 107 0.64 6.66 14.66
CA ILE A 107 0.10 6.37 16.02
C ILE A 107 -1.11 7.27 16.31
N GLU A 108 -0.99 8.56 16.02
CA GLU A 108 -2.07 9.52 16.23
C GLU A 108 -3.28 9.20 15.37
N ALA A 109 -3.12 8.98 14.06
CA ALA A 109 -4.19 8.60 13.16
C ALA A 109 -4.88 7.29 13.58
N LEU A 110 -4.12 6.29 14.02
CA LEU A 110 -4.66 5.02 14.52
C LEU A 110 -5.46 5.23 15.82
N SER A 111 -4.95 6.04 16.73
CA SER A 111 -5.62 6.36 18.01
C SER A 111 -6.96 7.07 17.77
N MET A 112 -7.00 8.05 16.87
CA MET A 112 -8.22 8.76 16.49
C MET A 112 -9.22 7.84 15.78
N ARG A 113 -8.75 6.92 14.94
CA ARG A 113 -9.63 5.92 14.31
C ARG A 113 -10.25 4.97 15.33
N LEU A 114 -9.47 4.52 16.31
CA LEU A 114 -9.98 3.70 17.41
C LEU A 114 -10.99 4.47 18.27
N ALA A 115 -10.70 5.73 18.57
CA ALA A 115 -11.62 6.58 19.32
C ALA A 115 -12.98 6.75 18.58
N ALA A 116 -12.96 6.97 17.25
CA ALA A 116 -14.15 7.08 16.44
C ALA A 116 -15.00 5.79 16.47
N GLU A 117 -14.37 4.62 16.38
CA GLU A 117 -15.06 3.33 16.43
C GLU A 117 -15.70 3.03 17.81
N MET A 118 -15.07 3.51 18.89
CA MET A 118 -15.53 3.28 20.25
C MET A 118 -16.49 4.36 20.76
N ALA A 119 -16.56 5.52 20.11
CA ALA A 119 -17.25 6.70 20.58
C ALA A 119 -18.71 6.43 20.96
N TYR A 120 -19.48 5.77 20.09
CA TYR A 120 -20.87 5.46 20.36
C TYR A 120 -21.05 4.46 21.50
N ALA A 121 -20.21 3.42 21.53
CA ALA A 121 -20.31 2.37 22.55
C ALA A 121 -20.03 2.91 23.96
N ILE A 122 -19.14 3.91 24.07
CA ILE A 122 -18.75 4.49 25.36
C ILE A 122 -19.69 5.62 25.79
N THR A 123 -20.10 6.48 24.85
CA THR A 123 -20.82 7.73 25.17
C THR A 123 -22.30 7.69 24.88
N GLY A 124 -22.78 6.74 24.04
CA GLY A 124 -24.16 6.72 23.54
C GLY A 124 -24.52 7.92 22.65
N SER A 125 -23.56 8.77 22.29
CA SER A 125 -23.77 10.05 21.60
C SER A 125 -23.36 9.99 20.14
N THR A 126 -24.28 10.28 19.23
CA THR A 126 -23.97 10.41 17.79
C THR A 126 -23.15 11.66 17.49
N SER A 127 -23.29 12.71 18.28
CA SER A 127 -22.47 13.93 18.18
C SER A 127 -21.00 13.62 18.45
N MET A 128 -20.68 12.79 19.45
CA MET A 128 -19.30 12.37 19.72
C MET A 128 -18.72 11.54 18.59
N VAL A 129 -19.50 10.69 17.92
CA VAL A 129 -19.06 9.96 16.73
C VAL A 129 -18.67 10.92 15.61
N GLN A 130 -19.46 11.95 15.37
CA GLN A 130 -19.15 12.96 14.34
C GLN A 130 -17.86 13.73 14.65
N ILE A 131 -17.71 14.17 15.91
CA ILE A 131 -16.51 14.90 16.35
C ILE A 131 -15.26 14.04 16.21
N THR A 132 -15.30 12.80 16.69
CA THR A 132 -14.13 11.90 16.63
C THR A 132 -13.80 11.46 15.21
N THR A 133 -14.80 11.28 14.34
CA THR A 133 -14.61 11.00 12.93
C THR A 133 -13.93 12.17 12.21
N SER A 134 -14.41 13.40 12.47
CA SER A 134 -13.78 14.61 11.91
C SER A 134 -12.33 14.79 12.40
N ALA A 135 -12.08 14.51 13.67
CA ALA A 135 -10.74 14.56 14.25
C ALA A 135 -9.81 13.52 13.59
N TYR A 136 -10.31 12.29 13.34
CA TYR A 136 -9.56 11.28 12.59
C TYR A 136 -9.22 11.74 11.17
N ASP A 137 -10.18 12.28 10.42
CA ASP A 137 -9.96 12.75 9.05
C ASP A 137 -8.93 13.87 8.99
N GLN A 138 -8.93 14.77 9.98
CA GLN A 138 -7.92 15.83 10.07
C GLN A 138 -6.55 15.26 10.41
N SER A 139 -6.42 14.46 11.46
CA SER A 139 -5.16 13.83 11.86
C SER A 139 -4.57 12.99 10.72
N LEU A 140 -5.40 12.23 10.00
CA LEU A 140 -4.97 11.45 8.86
C LEU A 140 -4.40 12.31 7.72
N LYS A 141 -5.01 13.47 7.43
CA LYS A 141 -4.51 14.40 6.39
C LYS A 141 -3.17 15.00 6.77
N GLU A 142 -3.02 15.43 8.01
CA GLU A 142 -1.79 16.01 8.54
C GLU A 142 -0.65 14.98 8.53
N ALA A 143 -0.91 13.78 9.05
CA ALA A 143 0.06 12.70 9.08
C ALA A 143 0.52 12.28 7.67
N ARG A 144 -0.40 12.16 6.71
CA ARG A 144 -0.07 11.88 5.30
C ARG A 144 0.80 12.97 4.67
N PHE A 145 0.53 14.22 4.98
CA PHE A 145 1.32 15.34 4.47
C PHE A 145 2.76 15.26 4.99
N VAL A 146 2.94 15.06 6.29
CA VAL A 146 4.27 14.92 6.90
C VAL A 146 5.02 13.73 6.33
N ASP A 147 4.41 12.53 6.34
CA ASP A 147 5.02 11.30 5.81
C ASP A 147 5.43 11.43 4.34
N SER A 148 4.63 12.12 3.51
CA SER A 148 4.94 12.35 2.11
C SER A 148 6.10 13.31 1.88
N THR A 149 6.40 14.20 2.84
CA THR A 149 7.51 15.17 2.75
C THR A 149 8.85 14.61 3.23
N GLU A 150 8.85 13.50 3.94
CA GLU A 150 10.09 12.83 4.40
C GLU A 150 10.89 12.19 3.28
N GLY A 151 10.27 11.90 2.14
CA GLY A 151 10.91 11.33 0.97
C GLY A 151 11.30 12.38 -0.06
N ALA A 152 12.36 12.10 -0.86
CA ALA A 152 12.64 12.91 -2.04
C ALA A 152 11.45 12.82 -3.01
N THR A 153 10.93 13.97 -3.44
CA THR A 153 9.88 14.04 -4.47
C THR A 153 10.35 13.32 -5.74
N ARG A 154 9.56 12.37 -6.25
CA ARG A 154 9.79 11.82 -7.60
C ARG A 154 9.80 12.98 -8.59
N ARG A 155 10.92 13.16 -9.30
CA ARG A 155 11.00 14.10 -10.40
C ARG A 155 10.03 13.60 -11.47
N ILE A 156 9.01 14.39 -11.76
CA ILE A 156 8.15 14.16 -12.93
C ILE A 156 9.02 14.54 -14.12
N GLU A 157 9.54 13.56 -14.83
CA GLU A 157 10.21 13.80 -16.10
C GLU A 157 9.11 14.08 -17.14
N ALA A 158 9.00 15.34 -17.53
CA ALA A 158 8.06 15.79 -18.54
C ALA A 158 8.51 15.44 -19.98
N SER A 159 9.42 14.45 -20.12
CA SER A 159 9.93 14.01 -21.42
C SER A 159 8.84 13.56 -22.38
N ASP A 160 7.82 12.86 -21.88
CA ASP A 160 6.73 12.33 -22.72
C ASP A 160 5.90 13.42 -23.39
N PHE A 161 5.82 14.62 -22.79
CA PHE A 161 5.13 15.77 -23.40
C PHE A 161 5.98 16.51 -24.41
N ILE A 162 7.30 16.37 -24.33
CA ILE A 162 8.25 17.02 -25.27
C ILE A 162 8.43 16.16 -26.51
N GLU A 163 8.49 14.82 -26.35
CA GLU A 163 8.62 13.88 -27.47
C GLU A 163 7.36 13.78 -28.33
N ALA A 164 6.17 14.03 -27.77
CA ALA A 164 4.91 14.07 -28.52
C ALA A 164 4.79 15.29 -29.47
N ARG A 165 5.79 16.17 -29.50
CA ARG A 165 5.78 17.42 -30.28
C ARG A 165 6.70 17.38 -31.52
N TYR A 166 7.39 16.29 -31.73
CA TYR A 166 8.21 15.98 -32.88
C TYR A 166 7.78 14.63 -33.47
#